data_183453eb8aea8dffb3f9007bce171eab
#
_entry.id   183453eb8aea8dffb3f9007bce171eab
#
_cell.length_a   1.000
_cell.length_b   1.000
_cell.length_c   1.000
_cell.angle_alpha   90.00
_cell.angle_beta   90.00
_cell.angle_gamma   90.00
#
_symmetry.space_group_name_H-M   'P 1'
#
loop_
_entity.id
_entity.type
_entity.pdbx_description
1 polymer ?
#
loop_
_entity_poly.entity_id
_entity_poly.type
_entity_poly.pdbx_seq_one_letter_code
_entity_poly.pdbx_strand_id
1 'polypeptide(L)'
;MNERIAQRLAELRRAKGYSQEALARELGLSRQAVSKWERVESSPEMENLIALARLYGVSLDDLLRLEDDARDDVEDEHTGR
;
A
#
# COMPACT_ATOMS: atom_id res chain seq x y z
N MET A 1 0.64 7.26 -8.58
CA MET A 1 -0.06 6.55 -7.50
C MET A 1 -1.05 7.50 -6.86
N ASN A 2 -2.22 7.02 -6.48
CA ASN A 2 -3.20 7.94 -5.90
C ASN A 2 -3.04 7.98 -4.37
N GLU A 3 -3.73 8.93 -3.75
CA GLU A 3 -3.61 9.14 -2.31
C GLU A 3 -4.07 7.94 -1.50
N ARG A 4 -5.06 7.22 -1.99
CA ARG A 4 -5.60 6.09 -1.22
C ARG A 4 -4.59 4.96 -1.14
N ILE A 5 -3.88 4.69 -2.23
CA ILE A 5 -2.83 3.69 -2.21
C ILE A 5 -1.69 4.14 -1.30
N ALA A 6 -1.31 5.41 -1.40
CA ALA A 6 -0.24 5.93 -0.56
C ALA A 6 -0.60 5.81 0.91
N GLN A 7 -1.83 6.14 1.26
CA GLN A 7 -2.30 6.05 2.63
C GLN A 7 -2.33 4.60 3.10
N ARG A 8 -2.77 3.69 2.23
CA ARG A 8 -2.80 2.27 2.53
C ARG A 8 -1.39 1.74 2.82
N LEU A 9 -0.43 2.12 1.99
CA LEU A 9 0.95 1.68 2.19
C LEU A 9 1.49 2.18 3.53
N ALA A 10 1.21 3.43 3.87
CA ALA A 10 1.67 3.98 5.13
C ALA A 10 1.00 3.28 6.32
N GLU A 11 -0.29 2.99 6.21
CA GLU A 11 -1.01 2.30 7.28
C GLU A 11 -0.47 0.90 7.50
N LEU A 12 -0.22 0.17 6.40
CA LEU A 12 0.34 -1.17 6.53
C LEU A 12 1.74 -1.13 7.13
N ARG A 13 2.55 -0.15 6.71
CA ARG A 13 3.88 0.00 7.27
C ARG A 13 3.82 0.14 8.79
N ARG A 14 2.94 1.03 9.26
CA ARG A 14 2.81 1.27 10.70
C ARG A 14 2.25 0.05 11.41
N ALA A 15 1.24 -0.58 10.81
CA ALA A 15 0.62 -1.75 11.41
C ALA A 15 1.61 -2.90 11.58
N LYS A 16 2.58 -2.99 10.65
CA LYS A 16 3.60 -4.03 10.73
C LYS A 16 4.80 -3.61 11.57
N GLY A 17 4.78 -2.40 12.11
CA GLY A 17 5.81 -1.96 13.04
C GLY A 17 7.06 -1.37 12.41
N TYR A 18 6.99 -0.97 11.15
CA TYR A 18 8.16 -0.41 10.47
C TYR A 18 8.14 1.11 10.49
N SER A 19 9.28 1.71 10.80
CA SER A 19 9.51 3.11 10.48
C SER A 19 9.78 3.21 8.98
N GLN A 20 9.73 4.43 8.44
CA GLN A 20 10.09 4.64 7.04
C GLN A 20 11.52 4.17 6.78
N GLU A 21 12.41 4.47 7.72
CA GLU A 21 13.81 4.10 7.57
C GLU A 21 14.00 2.60 7.61
N ALA A 22 13.34 1.93 8.55
CA ALA A 22 13.44 0.48 8.67
C ALA A 22 12.90 -0.21 7.43
N LEU A 23 11.76 0.27 6.91
CA LEU A 23 11.20 -0.31 5.69
C LEU A 23 12.14 -0.11 4.51
N ALA A 24 12.69 1.10 4.38
CA ALA A 24 13.62 1.38 3.28
C ALA A 24 14.81 0.44 3.33
N ARG A 25 15.32 0.20 4.54
CA ARG A 25 16.44 -0.71 4.72
C ARG A 25 16.10 -2.12 4.24
N GLU A 26 14.89 -2.59 4.58
CA GLU A 26 14.47 -3.92 4.14
C GLU A 26 14.36 -4.03 2.63
N LEU A 27 14.00 -2.93 1.97
CA LEU A 27 13.82 -2.93 0.53
C LEU A 27 15.09 -2.53 -0.23
N GLY A 28 16.14 -2.15 0.48
CA GLY A 28 17.37 -1.70 -0.16
C GLY A 28 17.23 -0.34 -0.79
N LEU A 29 16.38 0.52 -0.21
CA LEU A 29 16.11 1.85 -0.73
C LEU A 29 16.44 2.90 0.31
N SER A 30 16.40 4.17 -0.09
CA SER A 30 16.56 5.27 0.84
C SER A 30 15.24 5.56 1.55
N ARG A 31 15.34 6.14 2.75
CA ARG A 31 14.14 6.57 3.46
C ARG A 31 13.35 7.58 2.63
N GLN A 32 14.05 8.42 1.86
CA GLN A 32 13.39 9.43 1.04
C GLN A 32 12.48 8.80 0.01
N ALA A 33 12.86 7.64 -0.54
CA ALA A 33 12.02 6.95 -1.51
C ALA A 33 10.68 6.57 -0.88
N VAL A 34 10.73 5.96 0.31
CA VAL A 34 9.51 5.57 1.02
C VAL A 34 8.67 6.80 1.35
N SER A 35 9.34 7.84 1.83
CA SER A 35 8.65 9.08 2.19
C SER A 35 7.91 9.68 0.98
N LYS A 36 8.55 9.67 -0.18
CA LYS A 36 7.93 10.21 -1.39
C LYS A 36 6.69 9.40 -1.80
N TRP A 37 6.74 8.09 -1.64
CA TRP A 37 5.56 7.25 -1.92
C TRP A 37 4.38 7.70 -1.05
N GLU A 38 4.65 7.91 0.24
CA GLU A 38 3.58 8.22 1.19
C GLU A 38 3.06 9.63 1.02
N ARG A 39 3.86 10.51 0.42
CA ARG A 39 3.43 11.88 0.11
C ARG A 39 2.89 12.02 -1.31
N VAL A 40 2.77 10.93 -2.03
CA VAL A 40 2.25 10.89 -3.39
C VAL A 40 3.15 11.66 -4.36
N GLU A 41 4.44 11.76 -4.03
CA GLU A 41 5.40 12.44 -4.91
C GLU A 41 6.03 11.49 -5.90
N SER A 42 5.96 10.20 -5.64
CA SER A 42 6.41 9.17 -6.56
C SER A 42 5.67 7.88 -6.27
N SER A 43 5.84 6.89 -7.12
CA SER A 43 5.20 5.60 -6.96
C SER A 43 6.25 4.51 -6.87
N PRO A 44 6.00 3.46 -6.06
CA PRO A 44 6.92 2.33 -6.05
C PRO A 44 6.84 1.58 -7.38
N GLU A 45 7.99 1.08 -7.82
CA GLU A 45 8.04 0.20 -8.97
C GLU A 45 7.34 -1.12 -8.62
N MET A 46 6.93 -1.85 -9.67
CA MET A 46 6.23 -3.11 -9.45
C MET A 46 7.06 -4.06 -8.58
N GLU A 47 8.37 -4.12 -8.81
CA GLU A 47 9.22 -5.00 -8.01
C GLU A 47 9.19 -4.63 -6.55
N ASN A 48 9.06 -3.34 -6.24
CA ASN A 48 8.97 -2.91 -4.85
C ASN A 48 7.61 -3.24 -4.24
N LEU A 49 6.55 -3.17 -5.05
CA LEU A 49 5.23 -3.58 -4.58
C LEU A 49 5.20 -5.06 -4.25
N ILE A 50 5.83 -5.86 -5.10
CA ILE A 50 5.91 -7.31 -4.85
C ILE A 50 6.71 -7.58 -3.58
N ALA A 51 7.81 -6.86 -3.40
CA ALA A 51 8.63 -7.01 -2.20
C ALA A 51 7.86 -6.63 -0.95
N LEU A 52 7.07 -5.54 -1.03
CA LEU A 52 6.23 -5.12 0.10
C LEU A 52 5.20 -6.19 0.45
N ALA A 53 4.54 -6.74 -0.56
CA ALA A 53 3.54 -7.78 -0.32
C ALA A 53 4.17 -8.97 0.38
N ARG A 54 5.34 -9.39 -0.07
CA ARG A 54 6.05 -10.51 0.55
C ARG A 54 6.45 -10.18 1.98
N LEU A 55 7.00 -8.99 2.18
CA LEU A 55 7.47 -8.57 3.50
C LEU A 55 6.32 -8.55 4.50
N TYR A 56 5.17 -8.05 4.08
CA TYR A 56 4.02 -7.91 4.96
C TYR A 56 3.18 -9.19 5.04
N GLY A 57 3.45 -10.18 4.20
CA GLY A 57 2.71 -11.42 4.21
C GLY A 57 1.30 -11.30 3.68
N VAL A 58 1.10 -10.40 2.72
CA VAL A 58 -0.21 -10.20 2.09
C VAL A 58 -0.07 -10.38 0.59
N SER A 59 -1.19 -10.60 -0.09
CA SER A 59 -1.18 -10.67 -1.54
C SER A 59 -1.00 -9.25 -2.10
N LEU A 60 -0.56 -9.17 -3.36
CA LEU A 60 -0.47 -7.87 -4.01
C LEU A 60 -1.84 -7.22 -4.09
N ASP A 61 -2.86 -8.02 -4.33
CA ASP A 61 -4.23 -7.53 -4.37
C ASP A 61 -4.63 -6.91 -3.04
N ASP A 62 -4.32 -7.58 -1.94
CA ASP A 62 -4.60 -7.03 -0.60
C ASP A 62 -3.81 -5.78 -0.33
N LEU A 63 -2.56 -5.75 -0.80
CA LEU A 63 -1.70 -4.59 -0.59
C LEU A 63 -2.32 -3.34 -1.21
N LEU A 64 -2.92 -3.49 -2.39
CA LEU A 64 -3.44 -2.37 -3.16
C LEU A 64 -4.95 -2.18 -3.02
N ARG A 65 -5.59 -2.93 -2.14
CA ARG A 65 -7.03 -2.88 -2.00
C ARG A 65 -7.50 -1.51 -1.54
N LEU A 66 -8.45 -0.98 -2.27
CA LEU A 66 -9.00 0.33 -1.95
C LEU A 66 -10.40 0.25 -1.39
N GLU A 67 -11.00 -0.80 -1.33
CA GLU A 67 -12.29 -0.94 -1.11
C GLU A 67 -12.83 -0.68 0.03
N ASP A 68 -12.40 -0.79 0.31
CA ASP A 68 -13.07 -0.52 1.07
C ASP A 68 -14.10 0.12 0.55
N ASP A 69 -13.97 0.23 -0.39
CA ASP A 69 -14.64 0.71 -0.89
C ASP A 69 -15.66 0.27 -1.36
N ALA A 70 -15.75 0.08 -1.39
CA ALA A 70 -16.56 -0.18 -1.47
C ALA A 70 -17.22 -0.69 -1.93
N ARG A 71 -17.10 -1.11 -2.23
CA ARG A 71 -17.65 -1.63 -2.55
C ARG A 71 -18.49 -1.89 -2.61
N ASP A 72 -18.26 -1.83 -2.54
CA ASP A 72 -18.99 -2.10 -2.60
C ASP A 72 -19.90 -2.13 -2.79
N ASP A 73 -19.85 -2.04 -2.83
CA ASP A 73 -20.62 -1.97 -2.90
C ASP A 73 -21.44 -2.18 -3.49
N VAL A 74 -21.20 -2.28 -3.77
CA VAL A 74 -21.90 -2.45 -4.22
C VAL A 74 -22.70 -2.91 -4.50
N GLU A 75 -22.53 -3.13 -4.40
CA GLU A 75 -23.23 -3.46 -4.58
C GLU A 75 -24.12 -3.73 -4.63
N ASP A 76 -24.06 -3.89 -4.59
CA ASP A 76 -24.88 -4.10 -4.58
C ASP A 76 -25.77 -4.22 -4.63
N GLU A 77 -25.65 -4.27 -4.59
CA GLU A 77 -26.44 -4.28 -4.57
C GLU A 77 -27.27 -4.32 -4.77
N HIS A 78 -27.17 -4.22 -5.07
CA HIS A 78 -27.88 -4.09 -5.26
C HIS A 78 -28.43 -4.49 -5.63
N THR A 79 -28.11 -4.78 -5.67
CA THR A 79 -28.67 -5.07 -5.97
C THR A 79 -29.37 -5.34 -6.09
N GLY A 80 -29.26 -5.55 -6.29
CA GLY A 80 -29.88 -5.69 -6.45
C GLY A 80 -30.35 -5.90 -6.53
N ARG A 81 -30.40 -5.83 -6.41
CA ARG A 81 -30.70 -5.82 -6.44
C ARG A 81 -31.18 -5.65 -6.58
#